data_36b16841e68ee28d1d323cc96707dab9
#
_entry.id   36b16841e68ee28d1d323cc96707dab9
#
_cell.length_a   1.000
_cell.length_b   1.000
_cell.length_c   1.000
_cell.angle_alpha   90.00
_cell.angle_beta   90.00
_cell.angle_gamma   90.00
#
_symmetry.space_group_name_H-M   'P 1'
#
loop_
_entity.id
_entity.type
_entity.pdbx_description
1 polymer ?
#
loop_
_entity_poly.entity_id
_entity_poly.type
_entity_poly.pdbx_seq_one_letter_code
_entity_poly.pdbx_strand_id
1 'polypeptide(L)'
;MSSKSLMLFYWCILLTDHAKKRIAKRQIRNGWIEETLAYPARIEFDRDDPSLVHVLRPIAERGFRVLRVIYNETNGSVTIVTAYFDDEVKDL
;
A
#
# COMPACT_ATOMS: atom_id res chain seq x y z
N MET A 1 5.26 19.21 5.28
CA MET A 1 3.96 18.57 5.38
C MET A 1 3.60 17.85 4.10
N SER A 2 3.14 16.67 4.20
CA SER A 2 2.72 15.94 3.01
C SER A 2 1.22 16.12 2.79
N SER A 3 0.86 17.05 1.95
CA SER A 3 -0.55 17.23 1.58
C SER A 3 -1.07 15.97 0.91
N LYS A 4 -0.20 15.17 0.32
CA LYS A 4 -0.60 13.94 -0.33
C LYS A 4 -1.14 12.91 0.68
N SER A 5 -0.49 12.78 1.85
CA SER A 5 -0.99 11.88 2.89
C SER A 5 -2.37 12.32 3.38
N LEU A 6 -2.57 13.62 3.54
CA LEU A 6 -3.87 14.14 3.94
C LEU A 6 -4.93 13.88 2.88
N MET A 7 -4.57 14.02 1.61
CA MET A 7 -5.50 13.82 0.52
C MET A 7 -5.99 12.39 0.43
N LEU A 8 -5.17 11.41 0.83
CA LEU A 8 -5.58 10.01 0.76
C LEU A 8 -6.80 9.71 1.61
N PHE A 9 -7.05 10.46 2.67
CA PHE A 9 -8.23 10.27 3.50
C PHE A 9 -9.51 10.74 2.80
N TYR A 10 -9.39 11.56 1.77
CA TYR A 10 -10.54 12.06 1.02
C TYR A 10 -10.68 11.40 -0.34
N TRP A 11 -9.72 10.56 -0.71
CA TRP A 11 -9.76 9.86 -1.98
C TRP A 11 -10.54 8.56 -1.84
N CYS A 12 -11.17 8.16 -2.93
CA CYS A 12 -11.81 6.86 -2.99
C CYS A 12 -10.73 5.80 -3.15
N ILE A 13 -10.68 4.87 -2.21
CA ILE A 13 -9.75 3.75 -2.28
C ILE A 13 -10.50 2.56 -2.83
N LEU A 14 -10.06 2.09 -4.00
CA LEU A 14 -10.66 0.98 -4.70
C LEU A 14 -9.72 -0.21 -4.68
N LEU A 15 -10.30 -1.41 -4.77
CA LEU A 15 -9.52 -2.64 -4.80
C LEU A 15 -9.94 -3.43 -6.04
N THR A 16 -8.95 -3.91 -6.80
CA THR A 16 -9.25 -4.85 -7.86
C THR A 16 -9.74 -6.17 -7.24
N ASP A 17 -10.46 -6.98 -8.03
CA ASP A 17 -10.90 -8.29 -7.54
C ASP A 17 -9.69 -9.15 -7.14
N HIS A 18 -8.61 -9.06 -7.90
CA HIS A 18 -7.38 -9.76 -7.59
C HIS A 18 -6.83 -9.32 -6.23
N ALA A 19 -6.81 -8.00 -5.99
CA ALA A 19 -6.32 -7.47 -4.72
C ALA A 19 -7.18 -7.94 -3.56
N LYS A 20 -8.50 -7.94 -3.71
CA LYS A 20 -9.40 -8.40 -2.66
C LYS A 20 -9.10 -9.84 -2.26
N LYS A 21 -8.94 -10.71 -3.25
CA LYS A 21 -8.64 -12.13 -3.01
C LYS A 21 -7.30 -12.31 -2.32
N ARG A 22 -6.28 -11.60 -2.78
CA ARG A 22 -4.93 -11.74 -2.21
C ARG A 22 -4.87 -11.20 -0.79
N ILE A 23 -5.50 -10.08 -0.54
CA ILE A 23 -5.54 -9.47 0.79
C ILE A 23 -6.24 -10.41 1.78
N ALA A 24 -7.39 -10.98 1.37
CA ALA A 24 -8.12 -11.91 2.22
C ALA A 24 -7.29 -13.18 2.47
N LYS A 25 -6.69 -13.74 1.43
CA LYS A 25 -5.91 -14.97 1.55
C LYS A 25 -4.70 -14.77 2.46
N ARG A 26 -4.07 -13.60 2.38
CA ARG A 26 -2.88 -13.28 3.18
C ARG A 26 -3.21 -12.75 4.56
N GLN A 27 -4.51 -12.60 4.87
CA GLN A 27 -4.98 -12.10 6.16
C GLN A 27 -4.41 -10.72 6.48
N ILE A 28 -4.39 -9.84 5.49
CA ILE A 28 -3.93 -8.47 5.66
C ILE A 28 -5.13 -7.63 6.08
N ARG A 29 -5.01 -6.92 7.19
CA ARG A 29 -6.09 -6.10 7.70
C ARG A 29 -6.18 -4.79 6.92
N ASN A 30 -7.40 -4.32 6.70
CA ASN A 30 -7.62 -3.06 5.98
C ASN A 30 -6.94 -1.88 6.68
N GLY A 31 -6.95 -1.87 8.01
CA GLY A 31 -6.27 -0.81 8.76
C GLY A 31 -4.79 -0.73 8.47
N TRP A 32 -4.13 -1.86 8.25
CA TRP A 32 -2.71 -1.86 7.90
C TRP A 32 -2.46 -1.25 6.54
N ILE A 33 -3.37 -1.53 5.59
CA ILE A 33 -3.28 -0.97 4.25
C ILE A 33 -3.47 0.54 4.30
N GLU A 34 -4.49 0.99 5.03
CA GLU A 34 -4.77 2.42 5.19
C GLU A 34 -3.60 3.14 5.84
N GLU A 35 -3.01 2.53 6.87
CA GLU A 35 -1.87 3.12 7.54
C GLU A 35 -0.67 3.22 6.61
N THR A 36 -0.42 2.18 5.81
CA THR A 36 0.69 2.18 4.87
C THR A 36 0.51 3.24 3.79
N LEU A 37 -0.70 3.43 3.33
CA LEU A 37 -1.00 4.46 2.33
C LEU A 37 -0.85 5.86 2.92
N ALA A 38 -1.32 6.07 4.15
CA ALA A 38 -1.29 7.38 4.77
C ALA A 38 0.09 7.78 5.26
N TYR A 39 0.86 6.82 5.78
CA TYR A 39 2.16 7.09 6.42
C TYR A 39 3.21 6.10 5.94
N PRO A 40 3.55 6.11 4.65
CA PRO A 40 4.54 5.16 4.14
C PRO A 40 5.92 5.44 4.72
N ALA A 41 6.65 4.40 5.08
CA ALA A 41 8.03 4.53 5.48
C ALA A 41 8.94 4.68 4.26
N ARG A 42 8.51 4.14 3.12
CA ARG A 42 9.23 4.26 1.86
C ARG A 42 8.24 4.27 0.71
N ILE A 43 8.56 5.04 -0.31
CA ILE A 43 7.79 5.07 -1.56
C ILE A 43 8.73 4.72 -2.69
N GLU A 44 8.33 3.75 -3.53
CA GLU A 44 9.10 3.34 -4.69
C GLU A 44 8.18 3.35 -5.90
N PHE A 45 8.76 3.66 -7.05
CA PHE A 45 8.02 3.56 -8.31
C PHE A 45 8.28 2.21 -8.93
N ASP A 46 7.26 1.64 -9.57
CA ASP A 46 7.41 0.34 -10.19
C ASP A 46 8.42 0.42 -11.32
N ARG A 47 9.26 -0.62 -11.42
CA ARG A 47 10.32 -0.63 -12.41
C ARG A 47 9.80 -0.72 -13.83
N ASP A 48 8.73 -1.49 -14.03
CA ASP A 48 8.24 -1.81 -15.37
C ASP A 48 7.02 -0.99 -15.76
N ASP A 49 6.25 -0.51 -14.79
CA ASP A 49 5.01 0.21 -15.04
C ASP A 49 5.02 1.52 -14.23
N PRO A 50 5.30 2.65 -14.91
CA PRO A 50 5.41 3.93 -14.20
C PRO A 50 4.10 4.43 -13.60
N SER A 51 2.97 3.82 -13.96
CA SER A 51 1.69 4.19 -13.36
C SER A 51 1.49 3.56 -11.99
N LEU A 52 2.34 2.63 -11.58
CA LEU A 52 2.23 1.92 -10.31
C LEU A 52 3.18 2.50 -9.28
N VAL A 53 2.66 2.64 -8.06
CA VAL A 53 3.44 3.14 -6.93
C VAL A 53 3.43 2.08 -5.84
N HIS A 54 4.58 1.86 -5.23
CA HIS A 54 4.74 0.95 -4.11
C HIS A 54 4.94 1.77 -2.84
N VAL A 55 4.12 1.51 -1.82
CA VAL A 55 4.34 2.10 -0.50
C VAL A 55 4.61 0.98 0.48
N LEU A 56 5.56 1.21 1.38
CA LEU A 56 6.06 0.20 2.30
C LEU A 56 6.05 0.74 3.72
N ARG A 57 5.64 -0.12 4.65
CA ARG A 57 5.65 0.24 6.06
C ARG A 57 5.77 -1.02 6.91
N PRO A 58 6.62 -1.01 7.97
CA PRO A 58 6.65 -2.13 8.91
C PRO A 58 5.39 -2.14 9.77
N ILE A 59 4.82 -3.30 9.95
CA ILE A 59 3.57 -3.48 10.72
C ILE A 59 3.91 -4.12 12.06
N ALA A 60 3.75 -3.34 13.12
CA ALA A 60 4.13 -3.80 14.45
C ALA A 60 3.39 -5.06 14.87
N GLU A 61 2.11 -5.17 14.55
CA GLU A 61 1.28 -6.32 14.91
C GLU A 61 1.73 -7.61 14.25
N ARG A 62 2.57 -7.51 13.22
CA ARG A 62 3.11 -8.67 12.52
C ARG A 62 4.62 -8.77 12.71
N GLY A 63 5.12 -8.35 13.87
CA GLY A 63 6.54 -8.43 14.17
C GLY A 63 7.38 -7.51 13.31
N PHE A 64 6.83 -6.39 12.92
CA PHE A 64 7.49 -5.39 12.06
C PHE A 64 7.85 -5.92 10.67
N ARG A 65 7.11 -6.93 10.20
CA ARG A 65 7.21 -7.32 8.79
C ARG A 65 6.76 -6.17 7.92
N VAL A 66 7.42 -6.00 6.79
CA VAL A 66 7.16 -4.87 5.89
C VAL A 66 5.98 -5.19 4.99
N LEU A 67 4.94 -4.38 5.09
CA LEU A 67 3.80 -4.48 4.17
C LEU A 67 4.08 -3.62 2.95
N ARG A 68 3.97 -4.22 1.77
CA ARG A 68 4.10 -3.52 0.50
C ARG A 68 2.71 -3.45 -0.13
N VAL A 69 2.27 -2.23 -0.42
CA VAL A 69 1.00 -2.00 -1.11
C VAL A 69 1.31 -1.36 -2.45
N ILE A 70 0.80 -1.95 -3.51
CA ILE A 70 1.02 -1.45 -4.87
C ILE A 70 -0.30 -0.92 -5.39
N TYR A 71 -0.29 0.33 -5.84
CA TYR A 71 -1.52 0.97 -6.29
C TYR A 71 -1.29 1.81 -7.54
N ASN A 72 -2.39 2.07 -8.23
CA ASN A 72 -2.45 3.00 -9.34
C ASN A 72 -3.28 4.20 -8.90
N GLU A 73 -2.77 5.38 -9.15
CA GLU A 73 -3.42 6.62 -8.73
C GLU A 73 -3.93 7.36 -9.96
N THR A 74 -5.24 7.57 -10.05
CA THR A 74 -5.85 8.21 -11.20
C THR A 74 -7.05 9.05 -10.77
N ASN A 75 -7.07 10.33 -11.18
CA ASN A 75 -8.24 11.20 -11.00
C ASN A 75 -8.83 11.19 -9.59
N GLY A 76 -7.96 11.31 -8.59
CA GLY A 76 -8.42 11.37 -7.20
C GLY A 76 -8.79 10.03 -6.60
N SER A 77 -8.53 8.94 -7.31
CA SER A 77 -8.78 7.58 -6.82
C SER A 77 -7.47 6.83 -6.68
N VAL A 78 -7.42 5.97 -5.69
CA VAL A 78 -6.30 5.05 -5.47
C VAL A 78 -6.84 3.65 -5.68
N THR A 79 -6.34 2.96 -6.71
CA THR A 79 -6.76 1.59 -6.99
C THR A 79 -5.64 0.64 -6.57
N ILE A 80 -5.88 -0.14 -5.53
CA ILE A 80 -4.90 -1.10 -5.04
C ILE A 80 -4.94 -2.33 -5.93
N VAL A 81 -3.78 -2.66 -6.49
CA VAL A 81 -3.67 -3.81 -7.38
C VAL A 81 -3.17 -5.05 -6.64
N THR A 82 -2.36 -4.86 -5.60
CA THR A 82 -1.95 -5.98 -4.75
C THR A 82 -1.35 -5.46 -3.45
N ALA A 83 -1.26 -6.35 -2.46
CA ALA A 83 -0.58 -6.06 -1.19
C ALA A 83 -0.02 -7.36 -0.65
N TYR A 84 1.18 -7.31 -0.09
CA TYR A 84 1.81 -8.50 0.50
C TYR A 84 2.93 -8.09 1.45
N PHE A 85 3.29 -9.01 2.34
CA PHE A 85 4.45 -8.79 3.21
C PHE A 85 5.72 -9.15 2.44
N ASP A 86 6.63 -8.19 2.37
CA ASP A 86 7.88 -8.32 1.63
C ASP A 86 9.01 -8.52 2.63
N ASP A 87 9.39 -9.76 2.86
CA ASP A 87 10.39 -10.10 3.87
C ASP A 87 11.81 -9.86 3.38
N GLU A 88 11.99 -9.51 2.11
CA GLU A 88 13.29 -9.18 1.57
C GLU A 88 13.71 -7.74 1.83
N VAL A 89 12.75 -6.89 2.16
CA VAL A 89 13.04 -5.47 2.44
C VAL A 89 13.58 -5.35 3.85
N LYS A 90 14.71 -4.67 3.98
CA LYS A 90 15.34 -4.42 5.27
C LYS A 90 15.63 -2.93 5.41
N ASP A 91 15.88 -2.50 6.62
CA ASP A 91 16.31 -1.12 6.90
C ASP A 91 15.24 -0.05 6.55
N LEU A 92 14.01 -0.33 6.91
CA LEU A 92 12.98 0.70 6.83
C LEU A 92 12.89 1.49 8.13
#